data_efedd4e447aea5d6fdceacd293249a1c
#
_entry.id   efedd4e447aea5d6fdceacd293249a1c
#
_cell.length_a   1.000
_cell.length_b   1.000
_cell.length_c   1.000
_cell.angle_alpha   90.00
_cell.angle_beta   90.00
_cell.angle_gamma   90.00
#
_symmetry.space_group_name_H-M   'P 1'
#
loop_
_entity.id
_entity.type
_entity.pdbx_description
1 polymer ?
#
loop_
_entity_poly.entity_id
_entity_poly.type
_entity_poly.pdbx_seq_one_letter_code
_entity_poly.pdbx_strand_id
1 'polypeptide(L)'
;MEDYRTIRGTAIGEYEEKKSRFIAQLSFADSEEAAVAFLEKVRAENRTARHNVYAYRLREGNRERYSDDGEPAKTAGTPALEVLQHSGLTDLIVVVTRYFGGVLLGTGGLVRAYTTATARALENAEVVTVRSVIELSVTVDYSLYERASLLIQGAGAKLAEPEFTDRVALRWQMPEGTDGPLLEQLRELTRGGANVSVSKPFYAPF
;
A
#
# COMPACT_ATOMS: atom_id res chain seq x y z
N MET A 1 -12.04 -12.74 4.30
CA MET A 1 -11.82 -11.29 4.07
C MET A 1 -11.32 -11.18 2.64
N GLU A 2 -11.80 -10.23 1.83
CA GLU A 2 -11.42 -10.14 0.42
C GLU A 2 -10.06 -9.47 0.23
N ASP A 3 -9.38 -9.81 -0.88
CA ASP A 3 -8.17 -9.10 -1.33
C ASP A 3 -8.48 -7.62 -1.54
N TYR A 4 -7.53 -6.75 -1.24
CA TYR A 4 -7.70 -5.31 -1.46
C TYR A 4 -6.43 -4.68 -2.00
N ARG A 5 -6.57 -3.48 -2.57
CA ARG A 5 -5.45 -2.73 -3.13
C ARG A 5 -5.17 -1.50 -2.30
N THR A 6 -3.89 -1.24 -2.08
CA THR A 6 -3.38 -0.06 -1.39
C THR A 6 -2.07 0.39 -2.03
N ILE A 7 -1.37 1.33 -1.40
CA ILE A 7 -0.04 1.77 -1.83
C ILE A 7 1.04 1.28 -0.85
N ARG A 8 2.25 1.13 -1.35
CA ARG A 8 3.43 0.91 -0.51
C ARG A 8 4.16 2.23 -0.29
N GLY A 9 4.42 2.57 0.98
CA GLY A 9 5.19 3.75 1.34
C GLY A 9 4.47 5.06 1.04
N THR A 10 5.17 5.99 0.39
CA THR A 10 4.69 7.34 0.07
C THR A 10 4.89 7.68 -1.40
N ALA A 11 4.05 8.56 -1.94
CA ALA A 11 4.21 9.09 -3.29
C ALA A 11 3.88 10.59 -3.32
N ILE A 12 4.45 11.30 -4.28
CA ILE A 12 4.26 12.75 -4.43
C ILE A 12 3.83 13.05 -5.86
N GLY A 13 2.85 13.96 -5.99
CA GLY A 13 2.44 14.55 -7.25
C GLY A 13 2.34 16.06 -7.13
N GLU A 14 2.76 16.78 -8.15
CA GLU A 14 2.72 18.24 -8.15
C GLU A 14 1.95 18.77 -9.34
N TYR A 15 1.26 19.88 -9.12
CA TYR A 15 0.56 20.63 -10.15
C TYR A 15 0.70 22.13 -9.91
N GLU A 16 0.90 22.90 -10.95
CA GLU A 16 0.96 24.35 -10.89
C GLU A 16 -0.09 24.97 -11.79
N GLU A 17 -0.83 25.93 -11.25
CA GLU A 17 -1.81 26.74 -11.99
C GLU A 17 -1.68 28.21 -11.57
N LYS A 18 -1.48 29.12 -12.53
CA LYS A 18 -1.35 30.56 -12.28
C LYS A 18 -0.40 30.89 -11.11
N LYS A 19 0.75 30.25 -11.09
CA LYS A 19 1.79 30.33 -10.04
C LYS A 19 1.36 29.79 -8.66
N SER A 20 0.14 29.31 -8.49
CA SER A 20 -0.22 28.51 -7.32
C SER A 20 0.32 27.11 -7.47
N ARG A 21 1.05 26.61 -6.46
CA ARG A 21 1.65 25.29 -6.45
C ARG A 21 0.87 24.38 -5.51
N PHE A 22 0.54 23.19 -6.00
CA PHE A 22 -0.19 22.14 -5.29
C PHE A 22 0.70 20.91 -5.20
N ILE A 23 1.02 20.49 -3.98
CA ILE A 23 1.88 19.34 -3.70
C ILE A 23 1.03 18.30 -3.00
N ALA A 24 0.64 17.25 -3.71
CA ALA A 24 -0.07 16.11 -3.15
C ALA A 24 0.92 15.07 -2.63
N GLN A 25 0.83 14.74 -1.36
CA GLN A 25 1.62 13.68 -0.71
C GLN A 25 0.68 12.56 -0.29
N LEU A 26 0.92 11.36 -0.81
CA LEU A 26 0.22 10.14 -0.46
C LEU A 26 1.01 9.34 0.56
N SER A 27 0.32 8.66 1.47
CA SER A 27 0.90 7.68 2.37
C SER A 27 -0.05 6.52 2.62
N PHE A 28 0.51 5.33 2.81
CA PHE A 28 -0.23 4.24 3.43
C PHE A 28 -0.68 4.65 4.82
N ALA A 29 -1.94 4.36 5.14
CA ALA A 29 -2.53 4.57 6.46
C ALA A 29 -3.69 3.59 6.64
N ASP A 30 -3.56 2.62 7.52
CA ASP A 30 -4.56 1.57 7.81
C ASP A 30 -5.48 1.93 8.97
N SER A 31 -5.24 3.05 9.62
CA SER A 31 -5.99 3.56 10.76
C SER A 31 -6.15 5.08 10.72
N GLU A 32 -7.12 5.61 11.48
CA GLU A 32 -7.32 7.06 11.61
C GLU A 32 -6.12 7.73 12.29
N GLU A 33 -5.52 7.06 13.25
CA GLU A 33 -4.32 7.51 13.96
C GLU A 33 -3.13 7.66 13.01
N ALA A 34 -2.92 6.68 12.12
CA ALA A 34 -1.86 6.74 11.11
C ALA A 34 -2.11 7.86 10.09
N ALA A 35 -3.36 8.04 9.65
CA ALA A 35 -3.74 9.13 8.75
C ALA A 35 -3.51 10.51 9.38
N VAL A 36 -3.94 10.70 10.64
CA VAL A 36 -3.74 11.96 11.36
C VAL A 36 -2.26 12.23 11.61
N ALA A 37 -1.49 11.23 11.99
CA ALA A 37 -0.05 11.37 12.19
C ALA A 37 0.68 11.83 10.92
N PHE A 38 0.30 11.29 9.76
CA PHE A 38 0.84 11.73 8.47
C PHE A 38 0.43 13.17 8.14
N LEU A 39 -0.83 13.54 8.35
CA LEU A 39 -1.32 14.91 8.16
C LEU A 39 -0.52 15.92 9.00
N GLU A 40 -0.32 15.64 10.28
CA GLU A 40 0.42 16.53 11.18
C GLU A 40 1.91 16.61 10.78
N LYS A 41 2.51 15.54 10.31
CA LYS A 41 3.86 15.56 9.73
C LYS A 41 3.94 16.53 8.54
N VAL A 42 3.04 16.39 7.57
CA VAL A 42 3.01 17.27 6.37
C VAL A 42 2.77 18.73 6.75
N ARG A 43 1.87 19.00 7.69
CA ARG A 43 1.64 20.36 8.22
C ARG A 43 2.89 20.95 8.87
N ALA A 44 3.60 20.16 9.64
CA ALA A 44 4.84 20.61 10.29
C ALA A 44 5.95 20.95 9.30
N GLU A 45 6.03 20.19 8.19
CA GLU A 45 6.99 20.44 7.10
C GLU A 45 6.62 21.63 6.22
N ASN A 46 5.32 22.00 6.18
CA ASN A 46 4.76 23.05 5.29
C ASN A 46 4.10 24.20 6.08
N ARG A 47 4.76 24.68 7.13
CA ARG A 47 4.21 25.73 8.05
C ARG A 47 3.85 27.05 7.40
N THR A 48 4.44 27.37 6.25
CA THR A 48 4.17 28.60 5.51
C THR A 48 3.00 28.47 4.53
N ALA A 49 2.53 27.26 4.28
CA ALA A 49 1.35 27.02 3.47
C ALA A 49 0.07 27.38 4.24
N ARG A 50 -0.89 27.98 3.55
CA ARG A 50 -2.19 28.33 4.14
C ARG A 50 -3.17 27.17 4.21
N HIS A 51 -3.02 26.19 3.30
CA HIS A 51 -3.94 25.09 3.15
C HIS A 51 -3.17 23.79 3.02
N ASN A 52 -3.48 22.84 3.89
CA ASN A 52 -3.08 21.43 3.82
C ASN A 52 -4.36 20.60 3.79
N VAL A 53 -5.00 20.60 2.63
CA VAL A 53 -6.21 19.84 2.34
C VAL A 53 -5.92 18.36 2.45
N TYR A 54 -6.84 17.58 3.01
CA TYR A 54 -6.63 16.13 3.10
C TYR A 54 -7.88 15.34 2.75
N ALA A 55 -7.66 14.11 2.33
CA ALA A 55 -8.67 13.07 2.23
C ALA A 55 -8.05 11.71 2.54
N TYR A 56 -8.79 10.84 3.23
CA TYR A 56 -8.36 9.46 3.45
C TYR A 56 -9.52 8.47 3.28
N ARG A 57 -9.13 7.23 2.95
CA ARG A 57 -10.01 6.08 2.88
C ARG A 57 -9.39 4.92 3.66
N LEU A 58 -10.14 4.40 4.62
CA LEU A 58 -9.73 3.27 5.44
C LEU A 58 -10.66 2.09 5.17
N ARG A 59 -10.10 0.91 5.00
CA ARG A 59 -10.84 -0.32 4.81
C ARG A 59 -11.66 -0.69 6.04
N GLU A 60 -11.07 -0.54 7.22
CA GLU A 60 -11.75 -0.81 8.47
C GLU A 60 -12.93 0.14 8.67
N GLY A 61 -14.15 -0.43 8.75
CA GLY A 61 -15.39 0.34 8.90
C GLY A 61 -15.76 1.17 7.67
N ASN A 62 -15.09 0.97 6.52
CA ASN A 62 -15.30 1.73 5.28
C ASN A 62 -15.32 3.25 5.53
N ARG A 63 -14.32 3.73 6.28
CA ARG A 63 -14.26 5.12 6.72
C ARG A 63 -13.64 6.01 5.67
N GLU A 64 -14.32 7.10 5.37
CA GLU A 64 -13.81 8.15 4.50
C GLU A 64 -13.95 9.50 5.19
N ARG A 65 -12.90 10.32 5.14
CA ARG A 65 -12.92 11.69 5.63
C ARG A 65 -12.14 12.63 4.72
N TYR A 66 -12.52 13.88 4.74
CA TYR A 66 -11.81 14.95 4.06
C TYR A 66 -11.95 16.27 4.80
N SER A 67 -11.11 17.24 4.43
CA SER A 67 -11.22 18.63 4.85
C SER A 67 -10.72 19.54 3.74
N ASP A 68 -11.44 20.61 3.50
CA ASP A 68 -11.02 21.69 2.59
C ASP A 68 -9.97 22.61 3.22
N ASP A 69 -9.71 22.49 4.52
CA ASP A 69 -8.68 23.23 5.29
C ASP A 69 -8.67 24.75 4.96
N GLY A 70 -9.85 25.39 4.96
CA GLY A 70 -10.02 26.81 4.69
C GLY A 70 -10.14 27.21 3.21
N GLU A 71 -10.06 26.29 2.26
CA GLU A 71 -10.49 26.53 0.89
C GLU A 71 -12.04 26.64 0.81
N PRO A 72 -12.62 27.22 -0.24
CA PRO A 72 -14.07 27.23 -0.42
C PRO A 72 -14.65 25.81 -0.36
N ALA A 73 -15.81 25.68 0.30
CA ALA A 73 -16.43 24.38 0.55
C ALA A 73 -16.55 23.51 -0.71
N LYS A 74 -16.12 22.24 -0.59
CA LYS A 74 -16.15 21.21 -1.65
C LYS A 74 -15.29 21.52 -2.88
N THR A 75 -14.31 22.42 -2.79
CA THR A 75 -13.43 22.73 -3.92
C THR A 75 -12.07 22.05 -3.83
N ALA A 76 -11.77 21.40 -2.71
CA ALA A 76 -10.45 20.84 -2.45
C ALA A 76 -10.50 19.41 -1.87
N GLY A 77 -11.01 19.23 -0.67
CA GLY A 77 -11.06 17.94 0.01
C GLY A 77 -11.98 16.93 -0.66
N THR A 78 -13.17 17.37 -1.11
CA THR A 78 -14.11 16.52 -1.86
C THR A 78 -13.48 16.03 -3.18
N PRO A 79 -12.91 16.90 -4.06
CA PRO A 79 -12.22 16.45 -5.27
C PRO A 79 -11.07 15.48 -5.00
N ALA A 80 -10.29 15.71 -3.95
CA ALA A 80 -9.22 14.79 -3.56
C ALA A 80 -9.77 13.41 -3.15
N LEU A 81 -10.85 13.38 -2.35
CA LEU A 81 -11.51 12.13 -1.96
C LEU A 81 -12.09 11.38 -3.16
N GLU A 82 -12.74 12.07 -4.09
CA GLU A 82 -13.30 11.47 -5.31
C GLU A 82 -12.23 10.78 -6.15
N VAL A 83 -11.02 11.36 -6.25
CA VAL A 83 -9.89 10.71 -6.94
C VAL A 83 -9.48 9.41 -6.23
N LEU A 84 -9.40 9.40 -4.89
CA LEU A 84 -9.13 8.20 -4.13
C LEU A 84 -10.22 7.13 -4.32
N GLN A 85 -11.49 7.53 -4.34
CA GLN A 85 -12.62 6.61 -4.57
C GLN A 85 -12.56 5.96 -5.94
N HIS A 86 -12.33 6.74 -7.00
CA HIS A 86 -12.22 6.23 -8.37
C HIS A 86 -11.01 5.31 -8.59
N SER A 87 -9.92 5.47 -7.82
CA SER A 87 -8.76 4.58 -7.88
C SER A 87 -9.04 3.15 -7.40
N GLY A 88 -10.09 2.97 -6.59
CA GLY A 88 -10.40 1.69 -5.93
C GLY A 88 -9.40 1.30 -4.85
N LEU A 89 -8.47 2.19 -4.48
CA LEU A 89 -7.51 1.97 -3.41
C LEU A 89 -8.11 2.29 -2.05
N THR A 90 -7.64 1.63 -1.01
CA THR A 90 -8.02 1.86 0.39
C THR A 90 -6.80 1.81 1.29
N ASP A 91 -6.96 2.15 2.58
CA ASP A 91 -5.88 2.25 3.56
C ASP A 91 -4.80 3.24 3.10
N LEU A 92 -5.24 4.46 2.73
CA LEU A 92 -4.34 5.55 2.31
C LEU A 92 -4.92 6.91 2.66
N ILE A 93 -4.01 7.87 2.79
CA ILE A 93 -4.29 9.30 2.94
C ILE A 93 -3.58 10.09 1.84
N VAL A 94 -4.21 11.15 1.34
CA VAL A 94 -3.57 12.23 0.57
C VAL A 94 -3.63 13.53 1.37
N VAL A 95 -2.53 14.26 1.41
CA VAL A 95 -2.48 15.64 1.88
C VAL A 95 -2.00 16.51 0.73
N VAL A 96 -2.81 17.51 0.33
CA VAL A 96 -2.47 18.44 -0.74
C VAL A 96 -2.15 19.80 -0.14
N THR A 97 -0.89 20.14 -0.12
CA THR A 97 -0.38 21.44 0.33
C THR A 97 -0.44 22.45 -0.79
N ARG A 98 -1.05 23.61 -0.54
CA ARG A 98 -1.14 24.70 -1.52
C ARG A 98 -0.32 25.91 -1.09
N TYR A 99 0.51 26.38 -2.03
CA TYR A 99 1.15 27.70 -1.97
C TYR A 99 0.49 28.63 -2.96
N PHE A 100 -0.04 29.78 -2.48
CA PHE A 100 -0.78 30.72 -3.30
C PHE A 100 0.14 31.53 -4.23
N GLY A 101 -0.19 31.58 -5.50
CA GLY A 101 0.59 32.25 -6.55
C GLY A 101 0.24 33.71 -6.82
N GLY A 102 -0.60 34.31 -5.98
CA GLY A 102 -1.02 35.74 -6.16
C GLY A 102 -2.24 35.95 -7.06
N VAL A 103 -2.74 34.91 -7.74
CA VAL A 103 -3.90 34.98 -8.65
C VAL A 103 -4.98 33.99 -8.20
N LEU A 104 -6.23 34.47 -8.09
CA LEU A 104 -7.35 33.62 -7.75
C LEU A 104 -7.67 32.66 -8.91
N LEU A 105 -7.90 31.39 -8.57
CA LEU A 105 -8.22 30.35 -9.54
C LEU A 105 -9.72 30.22 -9.81
N GLY A 106 -10.55 30.68 -8.86
CA GLY A 106 -11.98 30.39 -8.83
C GLY A 106 -12.28 28.95 -8.41
N THR A 107 -13.54 28.64 -8.14
CA THR A 107 -13.96 27.30 -7.65
C THR A 107 -13.61 26.19 -8.64
N GLY A 108 -13.90 26.36 -9.92
CA GLY A 108 -13.57 25.36 -10.95
C GLY A 108 -12.08 25.15 -11.15
N GLY A 109 -11.25 26.21 -11.00
CA GLY A 109 -9.80 26.12 -11.05
C GLY A 109 -9.22 25.35 -9.85
N LEU A 110 -9.79 25.58 -8.66
CA LEU A 110 -9.41 24.82 -7.45
C LEU A 110 -9.75 23.34 -7.57
N VAL A 111 -10.99 23.01 -7.94
CA VAL A 111 -11.39 21.61 -8.16
C VAL A 111 -10.42 20.89 -9.08
N ARG A 112 -10.14 21.48 -10.26
CA ARG A 112 -9.21 20.91 -11.23
C ARG A 112 -7.79 20.72 -10.66
N ALA A 113 -7.28 21.72 -9.92
CA ALA A 113 -5.94 21.69 -9.38
C ALA A 113 -5.77 20.60 -8.32
N TYR A 114 -6.68 20.49 -7.36
CA TYR A 114 -6.67 19.45 -6.32
C TYR A 114 -6.85 18.05 -6.92
N THR A 115 -7.77 17.88 -7.87
CA THR A 115 -7.95 16.64 -8.62
C THR A 115 -6.67 16.23 -9.34
N THR A 116 -6.06 17.17 -10.10
CA THR A 116 -4.87 16.86 -10.90
C THR A 116 -3.66 16.54 -10.04
N ALA A 117 -3.42 17.30 -8.96
CA ALA A 117 -2.31 17.01 -8.06
C ALA A 117 -2.45 15.63 -7.39
N THR A 118 -3.65 15.30 -6.92
CA THR A 118 -3.95 13.99 -6.31
C THR A 118 -3.78 12.85 -7.32
N ALA A 119 -4.28 13.00 -8.54
CA ALA A 119 -4.13 12.00 -9.60
C ALA A 119 -2.66 11.74 -9.92
N ARG A 120 -1.83 12.77 -10.05
CA ARG A 120 -0.39 12.64 -10.29
C ARG A 120 0.34 11.92 -9.14
N ALA A 121 -0.07 12.16 -7.89
CA ALA A 121 0.48 11.44 -6.76
C ALA A 121 0.13 9.94 -6.82
N LEU A 122 -1.09 9.59 -7.23
CA LEU A 122 -1.51 8.19 -7.45
C LEU A 122 -0.75 7.53 -8.61
N GLU A 123 -0.52 8.25 -9.71
CA GLU A 123 0.27 7.75 -10.85
C GLU A 123 1.71 7.40 -10.45
N ASN A 124 2.27 8.11 -9.48
CA ASN A 124 3.62 7.90 -8.96
C ASN A 124 3.67 6.88 -7.81
N ALA A 125 2.53 6.35 -7.35
CA ALA A 125 2.46 5.44 -6.23
C ALA A 125 2.75 3.99 -6.64
N GLU A 126 3.48 3.27 -5.80
CA GLU A 126 3.61 1.82 -5.91
C GLU A 126 2.34 1.17 -5.37
N VAL A 127 1.46 0.74 -6.28
CA VAL A 127 0.23 0.04 -5.91
C VAL A 127 0.54 -1.42 -5.63
N VAL A 128 0.04 -1.93 -4.49
CA VAL A 128 0.18 -3.33 -4.09
C VAL A 128 -1.18 -3.95 -3.81
N THR A 129 -1.30 -5.25 -4.11
CA THR A 129 -2.45 -6.05 -3.69
C THR A 129 -2.11 -6.73 -2.37
N VAL A 130 -2.98 -6.57 -1.38
CA VAL A 130 -2.88 -7.24 -0.08
C VAL A 130 -3.83 -8.42 -0.08
N ARG A 131 -3.28 -9.60 0.21
CA ARG A 131 -4.00 -10.88 0.19
C ARG A 131 -3.88 -11.61 1.52
N SER A 132 -4.83 -12.51 1.78
CA SER A 132 -4.65 -13.52 2.81
C SER A 132 -3.56 -14.49 2.37
N VAL A 133 -2.48 -14.51 3.14
CA VAL A 133 -1.32 -15.38 2.90
C VAL A 133 -1.04 -16.24 4.11
N ILE A 134 -0.37 -17.35 3.89
CA ILE A 134 0.23 -18.19 4.92
C ILE A 134 1.74 -18.19 4.76
N GLU A 135 2.45 -18.28 5.87
CA GLU A 135 3.88 -18.52 5.89
C GLU A 135 4.13 -20.00 6.18
N LEU A 136 4.99 -20.62 5.38
CA LEU A 136 5.37 -22.00 5.54
C LEU A 136 6.87 -22.10 5.73
N SER A 137 7.30 -23.13 6.45
CA SER A 137 8.72 -23.44 6.60
C SER A 137 8.99 -24.94 6.60
N VAL A 138 10.15 -25.32 6.06
CA VAL A 138 10.64 -26.69 6.06
C VAL A 138 12.15 -26.71 6.23
N THR A 139 12.66 -27.72 6.92
CA THR A 139 14.10 -27.99 6.99
C THR A 139 14.42 -29.22 6.17
N VAL A 140 15.34 -29.08 5.21
CA VAL A 140 15.75 -30.17 4.31
C VAL A 140 17.26 -30.38 4.35
N ASP A 141 17.70 -31.56 3.92
CA ASP A 141 19.14 -31.84 3.74
C ASP A 141 19.69 -31.05 2.54
N TYR A 142 20.97 -30.71 2.56
CA TYR A 142 21.64 -29.98 1.46
C TYR A 142 21.41 -30.60 0.09
N SER A 143 21.36 -31.91 -0.01
CA SER A 143 21.11 -32.63 -1.28
C SER A 143 19.73 -32.41 -1.87
N LEU A 144 18.75 -31.92 -1.08
CA LEU A 144 17.40 -31.68 -1.51
C LEU A 144 17.10 -30.17 -1.67
N TYR A 145 17.99 -29.29 -1.20
CA TYR A 145 17.78 -27.84 -1.15
C TYR A 145 17.39 -27.26 -2.51
N GLU A 146 18.18 -27.50 -3.57
CA GLU A 146 17.91 -26.90 -4.88
C GLU A 146 16.56 -27.35 -5.44
N ARG A 147 16.23 -28.64 -5.30
CA ARG A 147 14.96 -29.19 -5.79
C ARG A 147 13.77 -28.65 -5.01
N ALA A 148 13.90 -28.55 -3.69
CA ALA A 148 12.85 -27.97 -2.84
C ALA A 148 12.62 -26.49 -3.19
N SER A 149 13.69 -25.70 -3.36
CA SER A 149 13.62 -24.30 -3.75
C SER A 149 12.95 -24.10 -5.11
N LEU A 150 13.25 -24.94 -6.10
CA LEU A 150 12.61 -24.91 -7.42
C LEU A 150 11.11 -25.23 -7.35
N LEU A 151 10.71 -26.22 -6.53
CA LEU A 151 9.30 -26.53 -6.31
C LEU A 151 8.53 -25.36 -5.69
N ILE A 152 9.11 -24.74 -4.64
CA ILE A 152 8.52 -23.60 -3.94
C ILE A 152 8.35 -22.41 -4.90
N GLN A 153 9.40 -22.06 -5.65
CA GLN A 153 9.34 -20.97 -6.64
C GLN A 153 8.36 -21.28 -7.78
N GLY A 154 8.36 -22.52 -8.26
CA GLY A 154 7.44 -22.99 -9.31
C GLY A 154 5.96 -22.95 -8.90
N ALA A 155 5.67 -23.03 -7.61
CA ALA A 155 4.33 -22.84 -7.06
C ALA A 155 3.89 -21.36 -6.95
N GLY A 156 4.70 -20.41 -7.40
CA GLY A 156 4.43 -18.97 -7.29
C GLY A 156 4.56 -18.42 -5.87
N ALA A 157 5.24 -19.14 -4.97
CA ALA A 157 5.48 -18.70 -3.62
C ALA A 157 6.64 -17.68 -3.55
N LYS A 158 6.58 -16.77 -2.57
CA LYS A 158 7.68 -15.84 -2.25
C LYS A 158 8.64 -16.50 -1.28
N LEU A 159 9.72 -17.07 -1.81
CA LEU A 159 10.76 -17.70 -1.01
C LEU A 159 11.63 -16.62 -0.34
N ALA A 160 11.80 -16.72 0.98
CA ALA A 160 12.73 -15.89 1.75
C ALA A 160 14.18 -16.41 1.59
N GLU A 161 15.14 -15.63 2.05
CA GLU A 161 16.55 -16.05 2.06
C GLU A 161 16.72 -17.32 2.91
N PRO A 162 17.34 -18.40 2.35
CA PRO A 162 17.53 -19.65 3.09
C PRO A 162 18.51 -19.51 4.25
N GLU A 163 18.25 -20.22 5.34
CA GLU A 163 19.19 -20.32 6.47
C GLU A 163 19.97 -21.64 6.38
N PHE A 164 21.31 -21.52 6.31
CA PHE A 164 22.22 -22.64 6.18
C PHE A 164 22.87 -22.94 7.53
N THR A 165 22.59 -24.14 8.08
CA THR A 165 23.19 -24.67 9.30
C THR A 165 23.73 -26.09 9.03
N ASP A 166 23.52 -27.07 9.89
CA ASP A 166 23.70 -28.51 9.63
C ASP A 166 22.70 -29.03 8.57
N ARG A 167 21.60 -28.33 8.43
CA ARG A 167 20.57 -28.52 7.39
C ARG A 167 20.17 -27.17 6.81
N VAL A 168 19.34 -27.16 5.78
CA VAL A 168 18.85 -25.91 5.15
C VAL A 168 17.42 -25.66 5.56
N ALA A 169 17.15 -24.53 6.22
CA ALA A 169 15.82 -24.07 6.51
C ALA A 169 15.31 -23.16 5.40
N LEU A 170 14.16 -23.50 4.82
CA LEU A 170 13.45 -22.76 3.80
C LEU A 170 12.19 -22.17 4.42
N ARG A 171 11.92 -20.89 4.16
CA ARG A 171 10.71 -20.18 4.57
C ARG A 171 10.12 -19.45 3.39
N TRP A 172 8.82 -19.55 3.19
CA TRP A 172 8.15 -18.88 2.09
C TRP A 172 6.72 -18.45 2.44
N GLN A 173 6.20 -17.51 1.67
CA GLN A 173 4.81 -17.08 1.76
C GLN A 173 4.08 -17.43 0.46
N MET A 174 2.79 -17.77 0.58
CA MET A 174 1.90 -18.03 -0.55
C MET A 174 0.45 -17.74 -0.17
N PRO A 175 -0.45 -17.52 -1.16
CA PRO A 175 -1.85 -17.28 -0.89
C PRO A 175 -2.49 -18.43 -0.11
N GLU A 176 -3.31 -18.08 0.88
CA GLU A 176 -4.07 -19.06 1.68
C GLU A 176 -4.86 -20.02 0.77
N GLY A 177 -4.81 -21.31 1.08
CA GLY A 177 -5.54 -22.35 0.36
C GLY A 177 -4.93 -22.80 -0.97
N THR A 178 -3.72 -22.31 -1.33
CA THR A 178 -3.01 -22.72 -2.56
C THR A 178 -1.85 -23.69 -2.27
N ASP A 179 -1.62 -24.02 -1.02
CA ASP A 179 -0.47 -24.79 -0.53
C ASP A 179 -0.53 -26.30 -0.82
N GLY A 180 -1.74 -26.88 -0.95
CA GLY A 180 -1.92 -28.32 -1.07
C GLY A 180 -1.04 -29.04 -2.11
N PRO A 181 -1.02 -28.59 -3.39
CA PRO A 181 -0.17 -29.22 -4.41
C PRO A 181 1.33 -29.15 -4.10
N LEU A 182 1.81 -28.04 -3.55
CA LEU A 182 3.22 -27.88 -3.16
C LEU A 182 3.58 -28.78 -2.00
N LEU A 183 2.71 -28.90 -0.99
CA LEU A 183 2.94 -29.78 0.16
C LEU A 183 3.05 -31.23 -0.26
N GLU A 184 2.25 -31.69 -1.21
CA GLU A 184 2.34 -33.05 -1.76
C GLU A 184 3.66 -33.27 -2.48
N GLN A 185 4.11 -32.34 -3.33
CA GLN A 185 5.40 -32.42 -4.03
C GLN A 185 6.59 -32.44 -3.07
N LEU A 186 6.56 -31.63 -2.01
CA LEU A 186 7.60 -31.63 -0.97
C LEU A 186 7.60 -32.93 -0.18
N ARG A 187 6.43 -33.51 0.10
CA ARG A 187 6.32 -34.80 0.74
C ARG A 187 6.92 -35.93 -0.10
N GLU A 188 6.63 -35.95 -1.40
CA GLU A 188 7.22 -36.91 -2.34
C GLU A 188 8.75 -36.73 -2.42
N LEU A 189 9.24 -35.50 -2.60
CA LEU A 189 10.66 -35.17 -2.67
C LEU A 189 11.44 -35.71 -1.45
N THR A 190 10.87 -35.58 -0.27
CA THR A 190 11.49 -35.96 1.00
C THR A 190 11.10 -37.36 1.47
N ARG A 191 10.37 -38.13 0.66
CA ARG A 191 9.83 -39.46 1.00
C ARG A 191 9.08 -39.47 2.32
N GLY A 192 8.31 -38.43 2.57
CA GLY A 192 7.55 -38.24 3.80
C GLY A 192 8.35 -37.73 5.01
N GLY A 193 9.64 -37.43 4.83
CA GLY A 193 10.51 -36.97 5.92
C GLY A 193 10.46 -35.45 6.20
N ALA A 194 9.80 -34.65 5.33
CA ALA A 194 9.65 -33.22 5.56
C ALA A 194 8.50 -32.95 6.53
N ASN A 195 8.79 -32.24 7.60
CA ASN A 195 7.79 -31.65 8.46
C ASN A 195 7.63 -30.17 8.08
N VAL A 196 6.55 -29.84 7.37
CA VAL A 196 6.26 -28.46 6.98
C VAL A 196 5.42 -27.81 8.06
N SER A 197 5.89 -26.71 8.60
CA SER A 197 5.12 -25.86 9.51
C SER A 197 4.33 -24.83 8.71
N VAL A 198 3.07 -24.60 9.07
CA VAL A 198 2.17 -23.63 8.42
C VAL A 198 1.66 -22.66 9.47
N SER A 199 1.77 -21.35 9.21
CA SER A 199 1.25 -20.30 10.08
C SER A 199 -0.27 -20.19 10.02
N LYS A 200 -0.85 -19.43 10.94
CA LYS A 200 -2.20 -18.90 10.74
C LYS A 200 -2.18 -17.92 9.57
N PRO A 201 -3.30 -17.78 8.81
CA PRO A 201 -3.39 -16.78 7.76
C PRO A 201 -3.23 -15.34 8.29
N PHE A 202 -2.59 -14.49 7.50
CA PHE A 202 -2.46 -13.06 7.77
C PHE A 202 -2.49 -12.29 6.45
N TYR A 203 -2.74 -10.97 6.52
CA TYR A 203 -2.78 -10.13 5.34
C TYR A 203 -1.41 -9.53 5.05
N ALA A 204 -0.92 -9.70 3.82
CA ALA A 204 0.35 -9.14 3.36
C ALA A 204 0.30 -8.77 1.87
N PRO A 205 1.15 -7.82 1.44
CA PRO A 205 1.36 -7.53 0.03
C PRO A 205 1.90 -8.76 -0.71
N PHE A 206 1.14 -9.19 -1.72
CA PHE A 206 1.49 -10.41 -2.45
C PHE A 206 1.29 -10.25 -3.96
#